data_1d5e4aca1dbbeddcd9d1b071ed6b8677
#
_entry.id   1d5e4aca1dbbeddcd9d1b071ed6b8677
#
_cell.length_a   1.000
_cell.length_b   1.000
_cell.length_c   1.000
_cell.angle_alpha   90.00
_cell.angle_beta   90.00
_cell.angle_gamma   90.00
#
_symmetry.space_group_name_H-M   'P 1'
#
loop_
_entity.id
_entity.type
_entity.pdbx_description
1 polymer ?
#
loop_
_entity_poly.entity_id
_entity_poly.type
_entity_poly.pdbx_seq_one_letter_code
_entity_poly.pdbx_strand_id
1 'polypeptide(L)'
;MVTVSGLLVSVLALATLVGCGTGGSLVLNPPTGSFSKASVKGSYVYQIHGVSVVNGVVYREVGVFTADGAGAITGGSDDSSANPAGAAVSGTYTVSPDGTGFINMSTSLGQVNLALTIVSSGKLDLIESDNTLNAAGAAELQDSTAISARPNGTFVFRLHQEASAQSQNTPSSQLGALTLTSGSGTGTMDQNLGGTLSTDSLAATFNSPGSLGRGTGNFFDSTASFTTSFVYYTVSNSKIVFLVTNPSSVGSGSAEVQTGTLSSGLAGNYAFGSRGDDAFSLDGLATVGQFTANSGSISGVEDVMQDGTFSPNVTLSECYSSQTSGRVVVTNCSSTTPTQVFWMVNPSRAFFFDINGTAVQDGTADLQTASSFTVATVKGQFAMVMDGIDLTPELLSRVGVLQFDGTQKAVVTELINSSASLSGGQSPGTLSGSYSVSPNGRSLISLNSGSLNLVFYAVSGSSGYILQANSGAITSGTLNLQQ
;
A
#
# COMPACT_ATOMS: atom_id res chain seq x y z
N MET A 1 -63.91 -61.55 38.04
CA MET A 1 -64.40 -60.24 37.62
C MET A 1 -63.25 -59.54 36.90
N VAL A 2 -63.24 -59.68 35.59
CA VAL A 2 -62.13 -59.25 34.75
C VAL A 2 -62.56 -57.93 34.04
N THR A 3 -61.82 -56.84 34.30
CA THR A 3 -62.00 -55.58 33.60
C THR A 3 -60.90 -55.46 32.56
N VAL A 4 -61.29 -55.43 31.28
CA VAL A 4 -60.45 -55.23 30.14
C VAL A 4 -60.34 -53.71 29.91
N SER A 5 -59.12 -53.17 30.03
CA SER A 5 -58.87 -51.75 29.66
C SER A 5 -58.42 -51.68 28.22
N GLY A 6 -59.19 -50.96 27.42
CA GLY A 6 -58.87 -50.76 26.00
C GLY A 6 -57.71 -49.78 25.82
N LEU A 7 -56.79 -50.15 24.96
CA LEU A 7 -55.65 -49.35 24.55
C LEU A 7 -56.05 -48.53 23.29
N LEU A 8 -56.14 -47.21 23.43
CA LEU A 8 -56.37 -46.29 22.32
C LEU A 8 -55.02 -45.99 21.65
N VAL A 9 -54.82 -46.53 20.46
CA VAL A 9 -53.64 -46.19 19.63
C VAL A 9 -53.95 -44.93 18.81
N SER A 10 -53.37 -43.83 19.23
CA SER A 10 -53.37 -42.58 18.43
C SER A 10 -52.29 -42.67 17.37
N VAL A 11 -52.68 -42.79 16.11
CA VAL A 11 -51.76 -42.67 14.96
C VAL A 11 -51.49 -41.19 14.73
N LEU A 12 -50.30 -40.75 15.11
CA LEU A 12 -49.80 -39.40 14.79
C LEU A 12 -49.23 -39.43 13.38
N ALA A 13 -49.93 -38.87 12.42
CA ALA A 13 -49.43 -38.69 11.06
C ALA A 13 -48.36 -37.62 11.07
N LEU A 14 -47.09 -38.02 10.95
CA LEU A 14 -45.95 -37.15 10.76
C LEU A 14 -45.93 -36.70 9.30
N ALA A 15 -46.47 -35.51 9.04
CA ALA A 15 -46.29 -34.85 7.74
C ALA A 15 -44.85 -34.39 7.63
N THR A 16 -44.00 -35.11 6.91
CA THR A 16 -42.68 -34.66 6.49
C THR A 16 -42.86 -33.58 5.41
N LEU A 17 -42.79 -32.32 5.81
CA LEU A 17 -42.55 -31.23 4.91
C LEU A 17 -41.15 -31.39 4.33
N VAL A 18 -41.04 -32.05 3.19
CA VAL A 18 -39.84 -31.97 2.35
C VAL A 18 -39.85 -30.56 1.73
N GLY A 19 -39.29 -29.63 2.50
CA GLY A 19 -38.90 -28.33 1.99
C GLY A 19 -37.70 -28.54 1.05
N CYS A 20 -37.98 -28.66 -0.24
CA CYS A 20 -36.98 -28.58 -1.29
C CYS A 20 -36.51 -27.13 -1.36
N GLY A 21 -35.77 -26.69 -0.36
CA GLY A 21 -34.94 -25.49 -0.42
C GLY A 21 -33.68 -25.87 -1.16
N THR A 22 -33.68 -25.77 -2.48
CA THR A 22 -32.43 -25.65 -3.25
C THR A 22 -31.81 -24.30 -2.95
N GLY A 23 -31.33 -24.12 -1.73
CA GLY A 23 -30.34 -23.12 -1.41
C GLY A 23 -29.02 -23.60 -2.04
N GLY A 24 -28.94 -23.50 -3.37
CA GLY A 24 -27.66 -23.57 -4.05
C GLY A 24 -26.82 -22.44 -3.46
N SER A 25 -25.85 -22.78 -2.62
CA SER A 25 -24.76 -21.89 -2.31
C SER A 25 -24.11 -21.59 -3.65
N LEU A 26 -24.50 -20.48 -4.27
CA LEU A 26 -23.80 -19.99 -5.46
C LEU A 26 -22.42 -19.59 -4.96
N VAL A 27 -21.50 -20.53 -5.01
CA VAL A 27 -20.08 -20.24 -4.76
C VAL A 27 -19.66 -19.33 -5.90
N LEU A 28 -19.18 -18.13 -5.56
CA LEU A 28 -18.57 -17.27 -6.55
C LEU A 28 -17.37 -18.02 -7.12
N ASN A 29 -17.29 -18.15 -8.44
CA ASN A 29 -16.13 -18.80 -9.05
C ASN A 29 -14.88 -17.97 -8.79
N PRO A 30 -13.70 -18.61 -8.69
CA PRO A 30 -12.45 -17.90 -8.64
C PRO A 30 -12.31 -16.89 -9.77
N PRO A 31 -11.55 -15.78 -9.57
CA PRO A 31 -11.32 -14.78 -10.60
C PRO A 31 -10.90 -15.40 -11.92
N THR A 32 -11.55 -15.00 -13.00
CA THR A 32 -11.20 -15.37 -14.36
C THR A 32 -10.94 -14.08 -15.15
N GLY A 33 -9.88 -14.05 -15.91
CA GLY A 33 -9.52 -12.88 -16.70
C GLY A 33 -9.02 -13.25 -18.07
N SER A 34 -8.61 -12.25 -18.83
CA SER A 34 -8.00 -12.40 -20.16
C SER A 34 -6.55 -11.94 -20.19
N PHE A 35 -5.90 -11.83 -19.04
CA PHE A 35 -4.51 -11.44 -18.95
C PHE A 35 -3.59 -12.50 -19.53
N SER A 36 -2.46 -12.05 -20.02
CA SER A 36 -1.43 -12.90 -20.61
C SER A 36 -0.06 -12.20 -20.50
N LYS A 37 1.00 -12.86 -20.91
CA LYS A 37 2.32 -12.23 -20.99
C LYS A 37 2.31 -10.92 -21.80
N ALA A 38 1.45 -10.80 -22.81
CA ALA A 38 1.31 -9.58 -23.60
C ALA A 38 0.73 -8.39 -22.83
N SER A 39 0.10 -8.64 -21.69
CA SER A 39 -0.41 -7.58 -20.79
C SER A 39 0.71 -6.88 -20.02
N VAL A 40 1.91 -7.48 -19.98
CA VAL A 40 3.10 -6.90 -19.34
C VAL A 40 4.15 -6.65 -20.43
N LYS A 41 4.17 -5.42 -20.95
CA LYS A 41 5.06 -5.03 -22.04
C LYS A 41 5.55 -3.60 -21.90
N GLY A 42 6.86 -3.40 -21.99
CA GLY A 42 7.52 -2.10 -21.84
C GLY A 42 8.48 -2.08 -20.67
N SER A 43 8.99 -0.89 -20.34
CA SER A 43 9.85 -0.69 -19.17
C SER A 43 8.99 -0.31 -17.98
N TYR A 44 9.20 -0.99 -16.85
CA TYR A 44 8.49 -0.73 -15.58
C TYR A 44 9.49 -0.32 -14.53
N VAL A 45 9.27 0.84 -13.92
CA VAL A 45 9.98 1.26 -12.71
C VAL A 45 9.29 0.62 -11.52
N TYR A 46 10.03 -0.07 -10.68
CA TYR A 46 9.50 -0.71 -9.48
C TYR A 46 10.14 -0.18 -8.21
N GLN A 47 9.39 -0.27 -7.14
CA GLN A 47 9.82 0.02 -5.77
C GLN A 47 9.20 -1.02 -4.86
N ILE A 48 10.02 -1.70 -4.07
CA ILE A 48 9.58 -2.61 -3.01
C ILE A 48 10.24 -2.23 -1.67
N HIS A 49 9.55 -2.54 -0.60
CA HIS A 49 10.00 -2.32 0.77
C HIS A 49 9.63 -3.51 1.64
N GLY A 50 10.45 -3.82 2.60
CA GLY A 50 10.23 -4.96 3.48
C GLY A 50 11.41 -5.18 4.42
N VAL A 51 11.58 -6.45 4.81
CA VAL A 51 12.56 -6.87 5.80
C VAL A 51 13.24 -8.16 5.32
N SER A 52 14.53 -8.28 5.56
CA SER A 52 15.28 -9.52 5.35
C SER A 52 14.88 -10.56 6.40
N VAL A 53 14.40 -11.72 5.94
CA VAL A 53 14.01 -12.83 6.81
C VAL A 53 15.22 -13.43 7.54
N VAL A 54 16.42 -13.31 6.96
CA VAL A 54 17.63 -13.93 7.48
C VAL A 54 18.20 -13.20 8.71
N ASN A 55 18.10 -11.88 8.74
CA ASN A 55 18.74 -11.04 9.76
C ASN A 55 17.86 -9.94 10.36
N GLY A 56 16.58 -9.86 9.95
CA GLY A 56 15.64 -8.85 10.45
C GLY A 56 15.96 -7.42 10.02
N VAL A 57 16.84 -7.22 9.04
CA VAL A 57 17.26 -5.89 8.60
C VAL A 57 16.25 -5.34 7.59
N VAL A 58 15.88 -4.09 7.76
CA VAL A 58 15.03 -3.36 6.80
C VAL A 58 15.63 -3.39 5.41
N TYR A 59 14.78 -3.64 4.42
CA TYR A 59 15.16 -3.76 3.02
C TYR A 59 14.35 -2.80 2.15
N ARG A 60 15.04 -2.13 1.25
CA ARG A 60 14.44 -1.24 0.24
C ARG A 60 15.11 -1.50 -1.10
N GLU A 61 14.32 -1.50 -2.16
CA GLU A 61 14.80 -1.72 -3.51
C GLU A 61 14.01 -0.87 -4.49
N VAL A 62 14.69 -0.31 -5.48
CA VAL A 62 14.13 0.41 -6.60
C VAL A 62 14.85 -0.01 -7.87
N GLY A 63 14.15 -0.06 -8.98
CA GLY A 63 14.78 -0.44 -10.24
C GLY A 63 13.88 -0.22 -11.43
N VAL A 64 14.36 -0.66 -12.57
CA VAL A 64 13.59 -0.71 -13.81
C VAL A 64 13.88 -2.03 -14.51
N PHE A 65 12.85 -2.68 -15.02
CA PHE A 65 12.98 -3.84 -15.92
C PHE A 65 12.19 -3.62 -17.21
N THR A 66 12.64 -4.22 -18.30
CA THR A 66 11.95 -4.16 -19.60
C THR A 66 11.41 -5.54 -19.96
N ALA A 67 10.09 -5.65 -20.03
CA ALA A 67 9.35 -6.84 -20.43
C ALA A 67 9.02 -6.78 -21.93
N ASP A 68 9.25 -7.89 -22.65
CA ASP A 68 9.06 -7.97 -24.12
C ASP A 68 7.61 -8.23 -24.56
N GLY A 69 6.72 -8.59 -23.63
CA GLY A 69 5.35 -9.04 -23.93
C GLY A 69 5.24 -10.52 -24.29
N ALA A 70 6.34 -11.27 -24.28
CA ALA A 70 6.40 -12.69 -24.64
C ALA A 70 6.91 -13.59 -23.49
N GLY A 71 7.36 -12.98 -22.39
CA GLY A 71 7.81 -13.68 -21.18
C GLY A 71 9.27 -13.50 -20.85
N ALA A 72 10.01 -12.63 -21.58
CA ALA A 72 11.39 -12.30 -21.26
C ALA A 72 11.52 -10.90 -20.67
N ILE A 73 12.40 -10.77 -19.67
CA ILE A 73 12.95 -9.52 -19.19
C ILE A 73 14.26 -9.28 -19.95
N THR A 74 14.25 -8.30 -20.84
CA THR A 74 15.32 -8.08 -21.81
C THR A 74 16.40 -7.10 -21.34
N GLY A 75 16.22 -6.45 -20.19
CA GLY A 75 17.18 -5.53 -19.60
C GLY A 75 16.57 -4.72 -18.48
N GLY A 76 17.42 -3.95 -17.81
CA GLY A 76 17.03 -3.10 -16.70
C GLY A 76 18.22 -2.75 -15.80
N SER A 77 17.90 -2.15 -14.67
CA SER A 77 18.85 -1.81 -13.61
C SER A 77 18.17 -1.95 -12.26
N ASP A 78 18.87 -2.50 -11.31
CA ASP A 78 18.42 -2.74 -9.95
C ASP A 78 19.35 -2.07 -8.93
N ASP A 79 18.76 -1.37 -7.95
CA ASP A 79 19.43 -0.77 -6.81
C ASP A 79 18.71 -1.19 -5.54
N SER A 80 19.44 -1.80 -4.62
CA SER A 80 18.91 -2.17 -3.30
C SER A 80 19.65 -1.47 -2.17
N SER A 81 19.06 -1.45 -1.00
CA SER A 81 19.70 -0.93 0.22
C SER A 81 20.98 -1.70 0.58
N ALA A 82 21.12 -2.94 0.13
CA ALA A 82 22.33 -3.73 0.29
C ALA A 82 23.41 -3.36 -0.76
N ASN A 83 23.00 -2.91 -1.95
CA ASN A 83 23.91 -2.49 -3.01
C ASN A 83 23.24 -1.49 -3.98
N PRO A 84 23.43 -0.20 -3.79
CA PRO A 84 22.89 0.84 -4.66
C PRO A 84 23.78 1.16 -5.88
N ALA A 85 24.33 0.14 -6.53
CA ALA A 85 25.31 0.30 -7.62
C ALA A 85 24.73 0.17 -9.03
N GLY A 86 23.43 -0.09 -9.16
CA GLY A 86 22.76 -0.23 -10.45
C GLY A 86 23.12 -1.53 -11.17
N ALA A 87 22.81 -2.69 -10.56
CA ALA A 87 23.06 -3.99 -11.16
C ALA A 87 22.20 -4.20 -12.43
N ALA A 88 22.83 -4.68 -13.51
CA ALA A 88 22.09 -5.00 -14.73
C ALA A 88 21.13 -6.18 -14.50
N VAL A 89 19.93 -6.10 -15.08
CA VAL A 89 18.84 -7.05 -14.91
C VAL A 89 18.53 -7.78 -16.21
N SER A 90 18.29 -9.09 -16.12
CA SER A 90 17.67 -9.90 -17.18
C SER A 90 16.85 -11.02 -16.53
N GLY A 91 15.93 -11.65 -17.29
CA GLY A 91 15.13 -12.70 -16.68
C GLY A 91 13.92 -13.14 -17.48
N THR A 92 12.93 -13.66 -16.76
CA THR A 92 11.68 -14.16 -17.35
C THR A 92 10.49 -13.78 -16.48
N TYR A 93 9.29 -13.80 -17.08
CA TYR A 93 8.04 -13.62 -16.33
C TYR A 93 6.93 -14.51 -16.87
N THR A 94 5.96 -14.78 -16.02
CA THR A 94 4.74 -15.53 -16.35
C THR A 94 3.51 -14.73 -15.93
N VAL A 95 2.40 -14.93 -16.62
CA VAL A 95 1.11 -14.31 -16.30
C VAL A 95 0.01 -15.35 -16.48
N SER A 96 -0.81 -15.52 -15.46
CA SER A 96 -2.03 -16.31 -15.47
C SER A 96 -3.22 -15.49 -16.00
N PRO A 97 -4.31 -16.13 -16.48
CA PRO A 97 -5.47 -15.40 -17.00
C PRO A 97 -6.15 -14.45 -16.02
N ASP A 98 -6.07 -14.70 -14.72
CA ASP A 98 -6.59 -13.82 -13.66
C ASP A 98 -5.71 -12.60 -13.37
N GLY A 99 -4.54 -12.50 -14.03
CA GLY A 99 -3.58 -11.41 -13.85
C GLY A 99 -2.53 -11.66 -12.76
N THR A 100 -2.57 -12.80 -12.07
CA THR A 100 -1.45 -13.21 -11.19
C THR A 100 -0.28 -13.74 -12.01
N GLY A 101 0.91 -13.72 -11.42
CA GLY A 101 2.10 -14.25 -12.12
C GLY A 101 3.38 -14.13 -11.30
N PHE A 102 4.50 -14.40 -11.97
CA PHE A 102 5.83 -14.35 -11.36
C PHE A 102 6.82 -13.66 -12.28
N ILE A 103 7.76 -12.94 -11.68
CA ILE A 103 8.93 -12.34 -12.32
C ILE A 103 10.16 -12.96 -11.66
N ASN A 104 11.08 -13.50 -12.48
CA ASN A 104 12.35 -14.01 -12.00
C ASN A 104 13.46 -13.24 -12.72
N MET A 105 14.12 -12.35 -11.97
CA MET A 105 15.22 -11.53 -12.48
C MET A 105 16.55 -12.04 -11.95
N SER A 106 17.55 -12.04 -12.83
CA SER A 106 18.95 -12.30 -12.47
C SER A 106 19.72 -11.00 -12.55
N THR A 107 20.48 -10.71 -11.49
CA THR A 107 21.42 -9.60 -11.40
C THR A 107 22.82 -10.13 -11.15
N SER A 108 23.82 -9.28 -11.24
CA SER A 108 25.20 -9.63 -10.83
C SER A 108 25.34 -9.92 -9.32
N LEU A 109 24.30 -9.63 -8.53
CA LEU A 109 24.27 -9.74 -7.08
C LEU A 109 23.44 -10.92 -6.58
N GLY A 110 22.63 -11.52 -7.43
CA GLY A 110 21.74 -12.63 -7.09
C GLY A 110 20.46 -12.64 -7.91
N GLN A 111 19.50 -13.41 -7.42
CA GLN A 111 18.17 -13.52 -8.00
C GLN A 111 17.23 -12.55 -7.25
N VAL A 112 16.29 -11.96 -7.99
CA VAL A 112 15.15 -11.21 -7.46
C VAL A 112 13.90 -11.93 -7.97
N ASN A 113 13.13 -12.52 -7.09
CA ASN A 113 11.96 -13.34 -7.41
C ASN A 113 10.71 -12.66 -6.88
N LEU A 114 9.84 -12.19 -7.76
CA LEU A 114 8.64 -11.48 -7.39
C LEU A 114 7.39 -12.26 -7.82
N ALA A 115 6.37 -12.26 -6.98
CA ALA A 115 5.01 -12.55 -7.40
C ALA A 115 4.32 -11.24 -7.77
N LEU A 116 3.45 -11.28 -8.76
CA LEU A 116 2.75 -10.10 -9.26
C LEU A 116 1.24 -10.30 -9.34
N THR A 117 0.52 -9.19 -9.30
CA THR A 117 -0.86 -9.09 -9.81
C THR A 117 -0.97 -7.86 -10.69
N ILE A 118 -1.55 -8.03 -11.87
CA ILE A 118 -1.76 -6.93 -12.83
C ILE A 118 -2.94 -6.08 -12.35
N VAL A 119 -2.68 -4.80 -12.12
CA VAL A 119 -3.72 -3.77 -11.93
C VAL A 119 -4.22 -3.30 -13.31
N SER A 120 -3.26 -2.97 -14.16
CA SER A 120 -3.49 -2.54 -15.55
C SER A 120 -2.20 -2.76 -16.35
N SER A 121 -2.24 -2.53 -17.67
CA SER A 121 -1.01 -2.55 -18.50
C SER A 121 0.03 -1.52 -18.05
N GLY A 122 -0.35 -0.56 -17.22
CA GLY A 122 0.54 0.48 -16.68
C GLY A 122 0.96 0.27 -15.22
N LYS A 123 0.40 -0.72 -14.51
CA LYS A 123 0.69 -0.93 -13.08
C LYS A 123 0.59 -2.39 -12.68
N LEU A 124 1.59 -2.85 -11.94
CA LEU A 124 1.63 -4.18 -11.30
C LEU A 124 1.79 -3.98 -9.79
N ASP A 125 1.07 -4.75 -9.00
CA ASP A 125 1.34 -4.92 -7.58
C ASP A 125 2.30 -6.11 -7.40
N LEU A 126 3.26 -5.99 -6.48
CA LEU A 126 4.38 -6.92 -6.34
C LEU A 126 4.56 -7.34 -4.88
N ILE A 127 4.98 -8.59 -4.68
CA ILE A 127 5.62 -9.05 -3.44
C ILE A 127 6.87 -9.86 -3.78
N GLU A 128 7.84 -9.87 -2.88
CA GLU A 128 8.94 -10.84 -2.94
C GLU A 128 8.39 -12.26 -2.77
N SER A 129 8.92 -13.23 -3.52
CA SER A 129 8.40 -14.59 -3.57
C SER A 129 9.42 -15.67 -3.20
N ASP A 130 10.54 -15.27 -2.59
CA ASP A 130 11.52 -16.22 -2.06
C ASP A 130 11.58 -16.15 -0.53
N ASN A 131 12.50 -16.92 0.07
CA ASN A 131 12.63 -17.07 1.51
C ASN A 131 13.72 -16.17 2.12
N THR A 132 14.28 -15.25 1.37
CA THR A 132 15.36 -14.36 1.85
C THR A 132 14.83 -13.02 2.30
N LEU A 133 13.76 -12.56 1.65
CA LEU A 133 13.11 -11.29 1.88
C LEU A 133 11.61 -11.46 2.03
N ASN A 134 11.01 -10.63 2.86
CA ASN A 134 9.56 -10.40 2.85
C ASN A 134 9.34 -8.92 2.54
N ALA A 135 8.89 -8.64 1.33
CA ALA A 135 8.74 -7.28 0.83
C ALA A 135 7.54 -7.18 -0.10
N ALA A 136 6.98 -5.98 -0.20
CA ALA A 136 5.90 -5.65 -1.12
C ALA A 136 6.11 -4.29 -1.77
N GLY A 137 5.38 -4.04 -2.84
CA GLY A 137 5.42 -2.76 -3.54
C GLY A 137 4.68 -2.79 -4.86
N ALA A 138 5.13 -1.99 -5.81
CA ALA A 138 4.50 -1.88 -7.11
C ALA A 138 5.53 -1.59 -8.22
N ALA A 139 5.14 -1.88 -9.46
CA ALA A 139 5.84 -1.44 -10.66
C ALA A 139 4.89 -0.61 -11.53
N GLU A 140 5.40 0.47 -12.08
CA GLU A 140 4.66 1.39 -12.95
C GLU A 140 5.34 1.53 -14.30
N LEU A 141 4.54 1.53 -15.38
CA LEU A 141 5.06 1.66 -16.74
C LEU A 141 5.77 3.01 -16.89
N GLN A 142 7.01 2.95 -17.34
CA GLN A 142 7.87 4.11 -17.52
C GLN A 142 7.52 4.88 -18.78
N ASP A 143 7.37 6.19 -18.67
CA ASP A 143 7.24 7.07 -19.83
C ASP A 143 8.61 7.25 -20.49
N SER A 144 8.81 6.63 -21.63
CA SER A 144 10.07 6.68 -22.38
C SER A 144 10.47 8.10 -22.83
N THR A 145 9.53 9.05 -22.86
CA THR A 145 9.81 10.45 -23.22
C THR A 145 10.38 11.26 -22.05
N ALA A 146 10.19 10.77 -20.82
CA ALA A 146 10.58 11.45 -19.58
C ALA A 146 11.96 11.01 -19.05
N ILE A 147 12.49 9.86 -19.48
CA ILE A 147 13.64 9.19 -18.86
C ILE A 147 14.97 9.96 -18.91
N SER A 148 15.14 10.88 -19.85
CA SER A 148 16.38 11.65 -20.01
C SER A 148 16.32 13.04 -19.37
N ALA A 149 15.14 13.46 -18.90
CA ALA A 149 14.94 14.79 -18.33
C ALA A 149 15.22 14.78 -16.82
N ARG A 150 15.87 15.84 -16.32
CA ARG A 150 15.94 16.10 -14.88
C ARG A 150 14.55 16.52 -14.38
N PRO A 151 14.17 16.19 -13.15
CA PRO A 151 12.95 16.69 -12.53
C PRO A 151 12.88 18.23 -12.62
N ASN A 152 11.71 18.76 -13.02
CA ASN A 152 11.48 20.19 -13.18
C ASN A 152 10.04 20.53 -12.80
N GLY A 153 9.85 21.58 -11.99
CA GLY A 153 8.56 21.97 -11.44
C GLY A 153 8.50 21.80 -9.92
N THR A 154 7.31 21.96 -9.35
CA THR A 154 7.12 21.72 -7.91
C THR A 154 6.68 20.28 -7.69
N PHE A 155 7.40 19.59 -6.81
CA PHE A 155 7.13 18.21 -6.42
C PHE A 155 6.79 18.14 -4.94
N VAL A 156 5.81 17.34 -4.58
CA VAL A 156 5.61 16.86 -3.22
C VAL A 156 6.26 15.51 -3.10
N PHE A 157 7.09 15.32 -2.08
CA PHE A 157 7.78 14.05 -1.82
C PHE A 157 7.40 13.47 -0.48
N ARG A 158 7.54 12.17 -0.39
CA ARG A 158 7.58 11.40 0.86
C ARG A 158 8.80 10.51 0.87
N LEU A 159 9.40 10.37 2.04
CA LEU A 159 10.55 9.51 2.30
C LEU A 159 10.35 8.85 3.65
N HIS A 160 10.33 7.53 3.66
CA HIS A 160 10.40 6.74 4.89
C HIS A 160 11.81 6.16 5.01
N GLN A 161 12.44 6.33 6.16
CA GLN A 161 13.79 5.80 6.40
C GLN A 161 13.97 5.39 7.86
N GLU A 162 14.92 4.48 8.05
CA GLU A 162 15.34 3.95 9.32
C GLU A 162 16.85 4.04 9.44
N ALA A 163 17.37 4.21 10.65
CA ALA A 163 18.80 4.15 10.87
C ALA A 163 19.30 2.72 10.63
N SER A 164 20.39 2.55 9.88
CA SER A 164 20.97 1.23 9.57
C SER A 164 21.76 0.62 10.73
N ALA A 165 21.93 1.33 11.83
CA ALA A 165 22.71 0.86 12.97
C ALA A 165 21.92 -0.22 13.75
N GLN A 166 22.57 -1.37 13.95
CA GLN A 166 22.05 -2.56 14.64
C GLN A 166 21.59 -2.37 16.10
N SER A 167 21.56 -1.17 16.61
CA SER A 167 21.29 -0.94 18.03
C SER A 167 20.16 -0.01 18.38
N GLN A 168 19.63 0.81 17.46
CA GLN A 168 18.42 1.62 17.66
C GLN A 168 17.89 2.07 16.28
N ASN A 169 17.00 1.30 15.69
CA ASN A 169 16.26 1.74 14.53
C ASN A 169 15.28 2.82 14.96
N THR A 170 15.65 4.08 14.80
CA THR A 170 14.68 5.16 14.99
C THR A 170 14.04 5.42 13.63
N PRO A 171 12.78 5.04 13.44
CA PRO A 171 12.08 5.30 12.20
C PRO A 171 11.88 6.81 12.01
N SER A 172 11.88 7.24 10.77
CA SER A 172 11.62 8.62 10.40
C SER A 172 10.80 8.69 9.12
N SER A 173 9.78 9.55 9.15
CA SER A 173 9.02 9.93 7.97
C SER A 173 9.25 11.38 7.63
N GLN A 174 9.49 11.65 6.36
CA GLN A 174 9.72 13.00 5.83
C GLN A 174 8.75 13.28 4.70
N LEU A 175 8.12 14.43 4.76
CA LEU A 175 7.22 14.96 3.73
C LEU A 175 7.61 16.38 3.40
N GLY A 176 7.43 16.79 2.16
CA GLY A 176 7.72 18.18 1.82
C GLY A 176 7.41 18.53 0.38
N ALA A 177 7.62 19.80 0.05
CA ALA A 177 7.52 20.27 -1.31
C ALA A 177 8.84 20.92 -1.75
N LEU A 178 9.23 20.64 -2.99
CA LEU A 178 10.44 21.12 -3.65
C LEU A 178 10.08 21.82 -4.95
N THR A 179 10.58 23.02 -5.18
CA THR A 179 10.50 23.65 -6.49
C THR A 179 11.85 23.53 -7.18
N LEU A 180 11.87 22.76 -8.28
CA LEU A 180 13.06 22.42 -9.04
C LEU A 180 13.10 23.14 -10.38
N THR A 181 14.27 23.64 -10.74
CA THR A 181 14.58 24.15 -12.08
C THR A 181 15.75 23.36 -12.62
N SER A 182 15.53 22.59 -13.68
CA SER A 182 16.55 21.73 -14.28
C SER A 182 17.27 20.83 -13.26
N GLY A 183 16.52 20.27 -12.32
CA GLY A 183 17.00 19.33 -11.31
C GLY A 183 17.63 19.96 -10.07
N SER A 184 17.63 21.27 -9.89
CA SER A 184 18.12 21.91 -8.66
C SER A 184 17.10 22.87 -8.10
N GLY A 185 16.97 22.96 -6.79
CA GLY A 185 16.00 23.84 -6.18
C GLY A 185 15.95 23.77 -4.66
N THR A 186 14.90 24.39 -4.13
CA THR A 186 14.70 24.49 -2.68
C THR A 186 13.26 24.19 -2.31
N GLY A 187 13.02 23.96 -1.03
CA GLY A 187 11.69 23.69 -0.51
C GLY A 187 11.63 23.67 1.00
N THR A 188 10.56 23.10 1.49
CA THR A 188 10.33 22.87 2.92
C THR A 188 10.03 21.40 3.15
N MET A 189 10.56 20.87 4.24
CA MET A 189 10.36 19.49 4.68
C MET A 189 9.83 19.49 6.11
N ASP A 190 8.84 18.69 6.36
CA ASP A 190 8.45 18.27 7.70
C ASP A 190 9.00 16.87 7.95
N GLN A 191 9.57 16.65 9.12
CA GLN A 191 10.10 15.36 9.53
C GLN A 191 9.47 14.94 10.86
N ASN A 192 9.01 13.70 10.91
CA ASN A 192 8.72 13.00 12.13
C ASN A 192 9.88 12.03 12.40
N LEU A 193 10.69 12.31 13.41
CA LEU A 193 11.78 11.45 13.87
C LEU A 193 11.44 10.91 15.26
N GLY A 194 11.10 9.62 15.33
CA GLY A 194 10.75 8.99 16.60
C GLY A 194 9.63 9.70 17.37
N GLY A 195 8.61 10.22 16.70
CA GLY A 195 7.50 10.97 17.30
C GLY A 195 7.76 12.48 17.49
N THR A 196 8.93 12.98 17.07
CA THR A 196 9.28 14.41 17.19
C THR A 196 9.18 15.11 15.84
N LEU A 197 8.34 16.15 15.76
CA LEU A 197 8.18 16.96 14.54
C LEU A 197 9.26 18.03 14.47
N SER A 198 9.92 18.14 13.32
CA SER A 198 10.63 19.34 12.88
C SER A 198 10.09 19.85 11.52
N THR A 199 10.34 21.12 11.23
CA THR A 199 10.07 21.73 9.93
C THR A 199 11.31 22.44 9.47
N ASP A 200 11.87 22.01 8.35
CA ASP A 200 13.22 22.36 7.94
C ASP A 200 13.25 22.90 6.51
N SER A 201 14.24 23.76 6.23
CA SER A 201 14.51 24.25 4.88
C SER A 201 15.36 23.23 4.12
N LEU A 202 14.93 22.90 2.92
CA LEU A 202 15.53 21.85 2.10
C LEU A 202 16.08 22.42 0.80
N ALA A 203 17.29 22.06 0.43
CA ALA A 203 17.84 22.20 -0.90
C ALA A 203 17.95 20.83 -1.57
N ALA A 204 17.75 20.74 -2.87
CA ALA A 204 17.79 19.49 -3.60
C ALA A 204 18.60 19.62 -4.90
N THR A 205 19.27 18.53 -5.24
CA THR A 205 19.97 18.40 -6.53
C THR A 205 19.71 17.02 -7.11
N PHE A 206 19.30 17.00 -8.38
CA PHE A 206 19.12 15.81 -9.19
C PHE A 206 20.08 15.88 -10.39
N ASN A 207 20.98 14.93 -10.51
CA ASN A 207 21.85 14.78 -11.66
C ASN A 207 21.07 14.27 -12.88
N SER A 208 21.60 14.46 -14.08
CA SER A 208 20.95 13.95 -15.29
C SER A 208 20.81 12.42 -15.23
N PRO A 209 19.63 11.87 -15.50
CA PRO A 209 19.46 10.44 -15.55
C PRO A 209 20.09 9.84 -16.80
N GLY A 210 20.44 8.55 -16.75
CA GLY A 210 20.87 7.76 -17.89
C GLY A 210 19.71 7.25 -18.74
N SER A 211 20.03 6.38 -19.70
CA SER A 211 19.08 5.85 -20.68
C SER A 211 17.94 4.99 -20.09
N LEU A 212 18.07 4.54 -18.85
CA LEU A 212 17.05 3.80 -18.12
C LEU A 212 16.25 4.68 -17.15
N GLY A 213 16.46 6.00 -17.19
CA GLY A 213 15.82 6.92 -16.24
C GLY A 213 16.45 6.92 -14.86
N ARG A 214 17.55 6.17 -14.65
CA ARG A 214 18.29 6.11 -13.40
C ARG A 214 19.20 7.34 -13.28
N GLY A 215 19.05 8.07 -12.18
CA GLY A 215 19.90 9.20 -11.81
C GLY A 215 20.31 9.15 -10.35
N THR A 216 21.12 10.12 -9.92
CA THR A 216 21.50 10.31 -8.52
C THR A 216 21.12 11.72 -8.07
N GLY A 217 20.96 11.90 -6.78
CA GLY A 217 20.67 13.21 -6.22
C GLY A 217 20.95 13.29 -4.73
N ASN A 218 20.63 14.44 -4.18
CA ASN A 218 20.69 14.65 -2.74
C ASN A 218 19.63 15.66 -2.28
N PHE A 219 19.22 15.51 -1.04
CA PHE A 219 18.53 16.48 -0.23
C PHE A 219 19.49 17.01 0.82
N PHE A 220 19.61 18.31 0.93
CA PHE A 220 20.38 18.98 1.97
C PHE A 220 19.43 19.71 2.91
N ASP A 221 19.33 19.20 4.12
CA ASP A 221 18.64 19.87 5.21
C ASP A 221 19.59 20.93 5.79
N SER A 222 19.27 22.20 5.61
CA SER A 222 20.09 23.32 6.07
C SER A 222 20.00 23.53 7.58
N THR A 223 18.94 23.07 8.23
CA THR A 223 18.71 23.21 9.66
C THR A 223 19.56 22.19 10.44
N ALA A 224 19.49 20.92 10.03
CA ALA A 224 20.28 19.85 10.62
C ALA A 224 21.71 19.77 10.07
N SER A 225 22.02 20.51 9.00
CA SER A 225 23.28 20.42 8.24
C SER A 225 23.59 18.99 7.79
N PHE A 226 22.55 18.28 7.34
CA PHE A 226 22.62 16.88 6.94
C PHE A 226 22.28 16.68 5.46
N THR A 227 22.99 15.77 4.80
CA THR A 227 22.76 15.40 3.40
C THR A 227 22.23 13.98 3.29
N THR A 228 21.04 13.83 2.72
CA THR A 228 20.50 12.53 2.29
C THR A 228 20.83 12.34 0.82
N SER A 229 21.71 11.40 0.50
CA SER A 229 22.03 11.00 -0.87
C SER A 229 21.12 9.88 -1.32
N PHE A 230 20.76 9.88 -2.61
CA PHE A 230 19.87 8.85 -3.17
C PHE A 230 20.17 8.55 -4.63
N VAL A 231 19.78 7.37 -5.07
CA VAL A 231 19.53 7.04 -6.46
C VAL A 231 18.04 7.20 -6.75
N TYR A 232 17.68 7.66 -7.95
CA TYR A 232 16.29 7.78 -8.35
C TYR A 232 16.04 7.17 -9.73
N TYR A 233 14.76 6.79 -9.97
CA TYR A 233 14.27 6.35 -11.26
C TYR A 233 13.08 7.22 -11.66
N THR A 234 13.12 7.71 -12.90
CA THR A 234 12.02 8.48 -13.49
C THR A 234 10.92 7.53 -13.95
N VAL A 235 9.73 7.63 -13.37
CA VAL A 235 8.53 6.94 -13.84
C VAL A 235 7.93 7.74 -15.01
N SER A 236 7.73 9.05 -14.79
CA SER A 236 7.20 9.99 -15.78
C SER A 236 7.68 11.42 -15.47
N ASN A 237 7.30 12.39 -16.28
CA ASN A 237 7.56 13.81 -15.98
C ASN A 237 6.88 14.27 -14.66
N SER A 238 5.91 13.51 -14.15
CA SER A 238 5.17 13.85 -12.94
C SER A 238 5.49 12.96 -11.74
N LYS A 239 6.33 11.92 -11.89
CA LYS A 239 6.63 10.99 -10.80
C LYS A 239 8.03 10.42 -10.90
N ILE A 240 8.72 10.40 -9.75
CA ILE A 240 9.98 9.70 -9.54
C ILE A 240 9.88 8.83 -8.28
N VAL A 241 10.65 7.77 -8.23
CA VAL A 241 10.92 6.99 -7.02
C VAL A 241 12.40 7.04 -6.69
N PHE A 242 12.76 6.90 -5.42
CA PHE A 242 14.16 7.00 -5.01
C PHE A 242 14.49 6.09 -3.82
N LEU A 243 15.76 5.72 -3.74
CA LEU A 243 16.37 4.90 -2.70
C LEU A 243 17.50 5.68 -2.04
N VAL A 244 17.51 5.77 -0.73
CA VAL A 244 18.57 6.38 0.05
C VAL A 244 19.85 5.54 -0.06
N THR A 245 20.99 6.22 -0.28
CA THR A 245 22.31 5.58 -0.45
C THR A 245 23.29 5.94 0.63
N ASN A 246 22.84 6.62 1.69
CA ASN A 246 23.69 6.89 2.87
C ASN A 246 23.98 5.57 3.60
N PRO A 247 25.23 5.28 3.97
CA PRO A 247 25.57 4.03 4.64
C PRO A 247 24.92 3.86 6.04
N SER A 248 24.49 4.98 6.64
CA SER A 248 23.92 5.01 7.99
C SER A 248 22.40 4.93 8.03
N SER A 249 21.73 4.85 6.88
CA SER A 249 20.27 4.80 6.82
C SER A 249 19.77 3.96 5.65
N VAL A 250 18.64 3.30 5.85
CA VAL A 250 17.92 2.57 4.83
C VAL A 250 16.58 3.27 4.61
N GLY A 251 16.32 3.73 3.41
CA GLY A 251 15.08 4.46 3.13
C GLY A 251 14.74 4.47 1.66
N SER A 252 13.47 4.67 1.38
CA SER A 252 12.97 4.86 0.02
C SER A 252 11.77 5.80 0.03
N GLY A 253 11.50 6.38 -1.13
CA GLY A 253 10.43 7.35 -1.25
C GLY A 253 9.98 7.58 -2.68
N SER A 254 9.05 8.51 -2.82
CA SER A 254 8.56 8.97 -4.10
C SER A 254 8.33 10.48 -4.09
N ALA A 255 8.36 11.09 -5.27
CA ALA A 255 7.94 12.47 -5.43
C ALA A 255 6.99 12.58 -6.63
N GLU A 256 5.92 13.34 -6.45
CA GLU A 256 4.89 13.58 -7.45
C GLU A 256 4.74 15.08 -7.71
N VAL A 257 4.51 15.46 -8.97
CA VAL A 257 4.35 16.88 -9.35
C VAL A 257 3.12 17.46 -8.66
N GLN A 258 3.34 18.57 -7.98
CA GLN A 258 2.28 19.31 -7.32
C GLN A 258 1.47 20.11 -8.35
N THR A 259 0.14 19.94 -8.35
CA THR A 259 -0.74 20.58 -9.32
C THR A 259 -2.01 21.14 -8.68
N GLY A 260 -2.66 22.07 -9.38
CA GLY A 260 -3.93 22.66 -8.95
C GLY A 260 -3.78 23.80 -7.93
N THR A 261 -4.92 24.31 -7.46
CA THR A 261 -4.99 25.35 -6.43
C THR A 261 -5.11 24.71 -5.07
N LEU A 262 -4.13 24.94 -4.20
CA LEU A 262 -3.98 24.24 -2.92
C LEU A 262 -4.26 25.12 -1.69
N SER A 263 -4.63 26.38 -1.88
CA SER A 263 -4.85 27.33 -0.79
C SER A 263 -6.00 26.97 0.15
N SER A 264 -6.94 26.13 -0.30
CA SER A 264 -8.01 25.61 0.55
C SER A 264 -7.59 24.40 1.39
N GLY A 265 -6.43 23.80 1.09
CA GLY A 265 -5.99 22.56 1.72
C GLY A 265 -6.96 21.40 1.47
N LEU A 266 -7.22 20.63 2.52
CA LEU A 266 -8.18 19.53 2.47
C LEU A 266 -9.62 20.06 2.32
N ALA A 267 -10.40 19.49 1.41
CA ALA A 267 -11.81 19.83 1.21
C ALA A 267 -12.58 18.64 0.60
N GLY A 268 -13.60 18.13 1.31
CA GLY A 268 -14.41 17.00 0.89
C GLY A 268 -14.16 15.72 1.68
N ASN A 269 -14.59 14.60 1.12
CA ASN A 269 -14.44 13.28 1.75
C ASN A 269 -13.17 12.60 1.23
N TYR A 270 -12.33 12.14 2.13
CA TYR A 270 -11.10 11.41 1.80
C TYR A 270 -11.13 10.02 2.41
N ALA A 271 -10.71 9.01 1.65
CA ALA A 271 -10.27 7.75 2.21
C ALA A 271 -8.74 7.76 2.32
N PHE A 272 -8.20 7.11 3.33
CA PHE A 272 -6.77 7.10 3.59
C PHE A 272 -6.29 5.76 4.10
N GLY A 273 -4.99 5.53 3.92
CA GLY A 273 -4.27 4.43 4.53
C GLY A 273 -2.88 4.88 4.92
N SER A 274 -2.43 4.44 6.07
CA SER A 274 -1.08 4.69 6.60
C SER A 274 -0.51 3.45 7.26
N ARG A 275 0.82 3.41 7.33
CA ARG A 275 1.57 2.36 7.99
C ARG A 275 2.87 2.90 8.57
N GLY A 276 3.34 2.24 9.60
CA GLY A 276 4.58 2.59 10.27
C GLY A 276 4.79 1.78 11.54
N ASP A 277 5.60 2.31 12.42
CA ASP A 277 6.01 1.67 13.65
C ASP A 277 5.86 2.60 14.86
N ASP A 278 5.69 2.01 16.03
CA ASP A 278 5.91 2.73 17.28
C ASP A 278 7.42 2.89 17.51
N ALA A 279 7.87 4.12 17.74
CA ALA A 279 9.30 4.44 17.88
C ALA A 279 9.97 3.83 19.13
N PHE A 280 9.19 3.37 20.11
CA PHE A 280 9.74 2.78 21.34
C PHE A 280 9.70 1.26 21.34
N SER A 281 8.61 0.68 20.85
CA SER A 281 8.44 -0.78 20.86
C SER A 281 8.83 -1.42 19.52
N LEU A 282 8.90 -0.64 18.43
CA LEU A 282 9.03 -1.10 17.05
C LEU A 282 7.87 -2.03 16.65
N ASP A 283 6.77 -1.94 17.37
CA ASP A 283 5.56 -2.68 17.06
C ASP A 283 4.86 -2.03 15.88
N GLY A 284 4.40 -2.83 14.97
CA GLY A 284 3.79 -2.34 13.74
C GLY A 284 2.46 -1.62 14.01
N LEU A 285 2.19 -0.60 13.23
CA LEU A 285 0.99 0.20 13.23
C LEU A 285 0.44 0.34 11.81
N ALA A 286 -0.83 0.05 11.62
CA ALA A 286 -1.51 0.26 10.34
C ALA A 286 -2.90 0.84 10.57
N THR A 287 -3.26 1.83 9.77
CA THR A 287 -4.53 2.53 9.85
C THR A 287 -5.15 2.68 8.48
N VAL A 288 -6.43 2.44 8.38
CA VAL A 288 -7.24 2.81 7.20
C VAL A 288 -8.49 3.55 7.67
N GLY A 289 -8.93 4.54 6.91
CA GLY A 289 -10.06 5.33 7.37
C GLY A 289 -10.69 6.20 6.29
N GLN A 290 -11.69 6.93 6.75
CA GLN A 290 -12.37 7.95 5.96
C GLN A 290 -12.63 9.17 6.84
N PHE A 291 -12.38 10.36 6.26
CA PHE A 291 -12.74 11.61 6.91
C PHE A 291 -13.36 12.61 5.93
N THR A 292 -14.15 13.52 6.49
CA THR A 292 -14.66 14.71 5.82
C THR A 292 -13.91 15.92 6.33
N ALA A 293 -13.29 16.67 5.43
CA ALA A 293 -12.65 17.94 5.72
C ALA A 293 -13.52 19.09 5.23
N ASN A 294 -13.86 20.01 6.12
CA ASN A 294 -14.69 21.17 5.80
C ASN A 294 -14.33 22.36 6.71
N SER A 295 -14.00 23.49 6.08
CA SER A 295 -13.81 24.79 6.76
C SER A 295 -12.93 24.74 8.01
N GLY A 296 -11.82 24.00 7.95
CA GLY A 296 -10.86 23.90 9.05
C GLY A 296 -11.16 22.81 10.08
N SER A 297 -12.16 21.95 9.82
CA SER A 297 -12.52 20.82 10.68
C SER A 297 -12.42 19.49 9.93
N ILE A 298 -11.98 18.45 10.61
CA ILE A 298 -11.96 17.06 10.16
C ILE A 298 -12.89 16.26 11.04
N SER A 299 -13.74 15.43 10.44
CA SER A 299 -14.54 14.46 11.15
C SER A 299 -14.62 13.16 10.35
N GLY A 300 -14.57 12.02 11.03
CA GLY A 300 -14.57 10.73 10.33
C GLY A 300 -14.43 9.54 11.24
N VAL A 301 -14.02 8.43 10.65
CA VAL A 301 -13.74 7.17 11.35
C VAL A 301 -12.54 6.49 10.74
N GLU A 302 -11.81 5.77 11.57
CA GLU A 302 -10.69 4.93 11.17
C GLU A 302 -10.75 3.56 11.84
N ASP A 303 -10.13 2.59 11.22
CA ASP A 303 -9.86 1.28 11.77
C ASP A 303 -8.35 1.16 11.96
N VAL A 304 -7.94 0.87 13.18
CA VAL A 304 -6.53 0.83 13.59
C VAL A 304 -6.15 -0.58 13.97
N MET A 305 -5.02 -1.04 13.49
CA MET A 305 -4.33 -2.22 13.96
C MET A 305 -3.02 -1.78 14.61
N GLN A 306 -2.92 -1.92 15.90
CA GLN A 306 -1.74 -1.59 16.69
C GLN A 306 -1.38 -2.77 17.58
N ASP A 307 -0.12 -3.20 17.58
CA ASP A 307 0.40 -4.30 18.41
C ASP A 307 -0.50 -5.56 18.32
N GLY A 308 -1.05 -5.81 17.11
CA GLY A 308 -1.99 -6.90 16.86
C GLY A 308 -3.37 -6.76 17.49
N THR A 309 -3.69 -5.61 18.04
CA THR A 309 -5.01 -5.28 18.56
C THR A 309 -5.79 -4.48 17.53
N PHE A 310 -6.92 -5.01 17.09
CA PHE A 310 -7.82 -4.33 16.16
C PHE A 310 -8.80 -3.41 16.90
N SER A 311 -8.78 -2.14 16.57
CA SER A 311 -9.68 -1.11 17.08
C SER A 311 -10.56 -0.56 15.94
N PRO A 312 -11.80 -1.04 15.81
CA PRO A 312 -12.69 -0.62 14.74
C PRO A 312 -13.40 0.70 15.04
N ASN A 313 -13.68 1.48 13.98
CA ASN A 313 -14.52 2.70 14.04
C ASN A 313 -14.06 3.72 15.10
N VAL A 314 -12.77 3.93 15.24
CA VAL A 314 -12.23 5.01 16.07
C VAL A 314 -12.66 6.34 15.46
N THR A 315 -13.24 7.22 16.29
CA THR A 315 -13.78 8.50 15.81
C THR A 315 -12.66 9.51 15.61
N LEU A 316 -12.62 10.13 14.45
CA LEU A 316 -11.78 11.29 14.15
C LEU A 316 -12.58 12.58 14.36
N SER A 317 -12.02 13.52 15.13
CA SER A 317 -12.61 14.85 15.38
C SER A 317 -11.48 15.84 15.66
N GLU A 318 -11.01 16.52 14.62
CA GLU A 318 -9.82 17.36 14.64
C GLU A 318 -10.04 18.67 13.90
N CYS A 319 -9.12 19.59 14.05
CA CYS A 319 -9.08 20.87 13.36
C CYS A 319 -7.84 20.94 12.48
N TYR A 320 -7.89 21.74 11.41
CA TYR A 320 -6.73 21.93 10.56
C TYR A 320 -6.56 23.36 10.09
N SER A 321 -5.32 23.71 9.74
CA SER A 321 -4.97 24.95 9.08
C SER A 321 -4.18 24.65 7.80
N SER A 322 -4.41 25.43 6.74
CA SER A 322 -3.79 25.25 5.43
C SER A 322 -2.87 26.39 5.07
N GLN A 323 -1.82 26.10 4.34
CA GLN A 323 -0.90 27.09 3.74
C GLN A 323 -1.03 27.07 2.21
N THR A 324 -0.66 28.16 1.57
CA THR A 324 -0.69 28.28 0.09
C THR A 324 0.26 27.31 -0.62
N SER A 325 1.27 26.80 0.09
CA SER A 325 2.18 25.74 -0.38
C SER A 325 1.51 24.37 -0.51
N GLY A 326 0.28 24.20 -0.01
CA GLY A 326 -0.39 22.90 0.10
C GLY A 326 -0.03 22.12 1.36
N ARG A 327 0.73 22.71 2.29
CA ARG A 327 0.96 22.13 3.63
C ARG A 327 -0.28 22.34 4.48
N VAL A 328 -0.74 21.28 5.15
CA VAL A 328 -1.87 21.30 6.08
C VAL A 328 -1.42 20.73 7.41
N VAL A 329 -1.65 21.46 8.48
CA VAL A 329 -1.34 21.02 9.84
C VAL A 329 -2.64 20.70 10.56
N VAL A 330 -2.75 19.49 11.07
CA VAL A 330 -3.88 19.01 11.86
C VAL A 330 -3.53 19.06 13.34
N THR A 331 -4.51 19.43 14.14
CA THR A 331 -4.39 19.57 15.60
C THR A 331 -5.67 19.06 16.26
N ASN A 332 -5.60 18.66 17.49
CA ASN A 332 -6.81 18.58 18.31
C ASN A 332 -7.41 19.99 18.42
N CYS A 333 -8.73 20.15 18.22
CA CYS A 333 -9.41 21.46 18.18
C CYS A 333 -9.22 22.31 19.46
N SER A 334 -8.86 21.69 20.56
CA SER A 334 -8.55 22.37 21.85
C SER A 334 -7.06 22.62 22.09
N SER A 335 -6.20 22.25 21.12
CA SER A 335 -4.73 22.32 21.23
C SER A 335 -4.12 22.97 20.00
N THR A 336 -2.92 23.51 20.15
CA THR A 336 -2.09 23.96 19.02
C THR A 336 -0.99 22.95 18.65
N THR A 337 -0.90 21.85 19.40
CA THR A 337 0.08 20.80 19.12
C THR A 337 -0.34 20.02 17.88
N PRO A 338 0.49 19.92 16.85
CA PRO A 338 0.20 19.12 15.67
C PRO A 338 0.03 17.63 16.02
N THR A 339 -0.98 17.00 15.41
CA THR A 339 -1.23 15.55 15.45
C THR A 339 -0.87 14.89 14.14
N GLN A 340 -1.03 15.63 13.02
CA GLN A 340 -0.70 15.16 11.69
C GLN A 340 -0.22 16.32 10.80
N VAL A 341 0.56 16.00 9.78
CA VAL A 341 0.90 16.94 8.70
C VAL A 341 0.57 16.30 7.37
N PHE A 342 -0.14 17.06 6.53
CA PHE A 342 -0.42 16.69 5.13
C PHE A 342 0.33 17.63 4.19
N TRP A 343 0.77 17.07 3.07
CA TRP A 343 1.25 17.81 1.91
C TRP A 343 0.43 17.43 0.69
N MET A 344 -0.33 18.41 0.18
CA MET A 344 -1.21 18.21 -0.98
C MET A 344 -0.40 18.06 -2.26
N VAL A 345 -0.53 16.91 -2.92
CA VAL A 345 -0.02 16.70 -4.29
C VAL A 345 -0.91 17.46 -5.29
N ASN A 346 -2.22 17.35 -5.09
CA ASN A 346 -3.25 18.08 -5.81
C ASN A 346 -4.52 18.14 -4.94
N PRO A 347 -5.60 18.83 -5.34
CA PRO A 347 -6.82 18.90 -4.52
C PRO A 347 -7.46 17.55 -4.16
N SER A 348 -7.08 16.48 -4.85
CA SER A 348 -7.67 15.14 -4.63
C SER A 348 -6.72 14.14 -3.95
N ARG A 349 -5.46 14.54 -3.69
CA ARG A 349 -4.44 13.64 -3.16
C ARG A 349 -3.46 14.36 -2.25
N ALA A 350 -3.19 13.77 -1.11
CA ALA A 350 -2.16 14.23 -0.18
C ALA A 350 -1.31 13.07 0.34
N PHE A 351 -0.05 13.33 0.60
CA PHE A 351 0.77 12.52 1.51
C PHE A 351 0.62 13.07 2.92
N PHE A 352 0.68 12.20 3.93
CA PHE A 352 0.61 12.62 5.31
C PHE A 352 1.43 11.71 6.22
N PHE A 353 1.74 12.20 7.41
CA PHE A 353 2.22 11.39 8.52
C PHE A 353 1.56 11.81 9.84
N ASP A 354 1.51 10.86 10.76
CA ASP A 354 1.05 11.06 12.13
C ASP A 354 2.20 11.49 13.03
N ILE A 355 1.88 12.33 14.04
CA ILE A 355 2.83 12.84 15.05
C ILE A 355 2.31 12.49 16.44
N ASN A 356 1.35 11.60 16.54
CA ASN A 356 0.72 11.30 17.81
C ASN A 356 1.60 10.36 18.66
N GLY A 357 2.17 10.90 19.73
CA GLY A 357 2.97 10.13 20.68
C GLY A 357 4.31 9.68 20.09
N THR A 358 4.49 8.37 19.94
CA THR A 358 5.71 7.73 19.48
C THR A 358 5.60 7.18 18.08
N ALA A 359 4.42 7.27 17.46
CA ALA A 359 4.17 6.70 16.14
C ALA A 359 4.93 7.45 15.05
N VAL A 360 5.61 6.69 14.20
CA VAL A 360 6.20 7.15 12.93
C VAL A 360 5.47 6.42 11.82
N GLN A 361 4.34 6.95 11.45
CA GLN A 361 3.41 6.37 10.48
C GLN A 361 3.18 7.36 9.36
N ASP A 362 3.35 6.95 8.12
CA ASP A 362 3.04 7.77 6.95
C ASP A 362 2.08 7.08 5.99
N GLY A 363 1.42 7.89 5.17
CA GLY A 363 0.38 7.40 4.32
C GLY A 363 -0.02 8.32 3.18
N THR A 364 -1.14 7.95 2.57
CA THR A 364 -1.77 8.69 1.49
C THR A 364 -3.26 8.85 1.76
N ALA A 365 -3.79 10.03 1.49
CA ALA A 365 -5.21 10.32 1.52
C ALA A 365 -5.67 10.72 0.11
N ASP A 366 -6.70 10.07 -0.40
CA ASP A 366 -7.29 10.31 -1.70
C ASP A 366 -8.75 10.71 -1.58
N LEU A 367 -9.15 11.75 -2.33
CA LEU A 367 -10.52 12.27 -2.34
C LEU A 367 -11.48 11.21 -2.88
N GLN A 368 -12.54 10.92 -2.14
CA GLN A 368 -13.58 10.00 -2.56
C GLN A 368 -14.37 10.56 -3.75
N THR A 369 -14.52 9.75 -4.79
CA THR A 369 -15.22 10.17 -6.03
C THR A 369 -16.75 10.07 -5.93
N ALA A 370 -17.27 9.46 -4.87
CA ALA A 370 -18.70 9.32 -4.61
C ALA A 370 -19.05 9.82 -3.21
N SER A 371 -20.22 10.41 -3.07
CA SER A 371 -20.76 10.84 -1.76
C SER A 371 -21.36 9.69 -0.94
N SER A 372 -21.59 8.55 -1.58
CA SER A 372 -22.10 7.34 -0.92
C SER A 372 -21.74 6.09 -1.71
N PHE A 373 -21.42 5.02 -0.99
CA PHE A 373 -21.05 3.72 -1.52
C PHE A 373 -22.09 2.64 -1.16
N THR A 374 -22.17 1.61 -1.96
CA THR A 374 -23.02 0.43 -1.77
C THR A 374 -22.29 -0.83 -2.26
N VAL A 375 -22.80 -2.00 -1.94
CA VAL A 375 -22.28 -3.26 -2.49
C VAL A 375 -22.29 -3.29 -4.02
N ALA A 376 -23.23 -2.59 -4.66
CA ALA A 376 -23.29 -2.51 -6.12
C ALA A 376 -22.23 -1.58 -6.73
N THR A 377 -21.69 -0.64 -5.98
CA THR A 377 -20.60 0.26 -6.42
C THR A 377 -19.24 -0.36 -6.22
N VAL A 378 -19.07 -1.23 -5.21
CA VAL A 378 -17.84 -1.98 -4.96
C VAL A 378 -18.01 -3.37 -5.54
N LYS A 379 -17.69 -3.53 -6.82
CA LYS A 379 -17.81 -4.81 -7.53
C LYS A 379 -16.77 -4.94 -8.64
N GLY A 380 -16.38 -6.20 -8.95
CA GLY A 380 -15.41 -6.52 -9.99
C GLY A 380 -14.21 -7.26 -9.42
N GLN A 381 -13.16 -7.37 -10.21
CA GLN A 381 -11.90 -8.00 -9.82
C GLN A 381 -10.88 -6.92 -9.47
N PHE A 382 -10.38 -6.97 -8.24
CA PHE A 382 -9.42 -6.01 -7.72
C PHE A 382 -8.07 -6.69 -7.52
N ALA A 383 -7.03 -6.14 -8.10
CA ALA A 383 -5.67 -6.45 -7.68
C ALA A 383 -5.49 -6.01 -6.23
N MET A 384 -4.92 -6.87 -5.43
CA MET A 384 -4.66 -6.68 -3.99
C MET A 384 -3.18 -6.82 -3.72
N VAL A 385 -2.63 -5.87 -2.98
CA VAL A 385 -1.30 -6.01 -2.37
C VAL A 385 -1.39 -5.57 -0.92
N MET A 386 -0.82 -6.39 -0.02
CA MET A 386 -0.74 -6.11 1.41
C MET A 386 0.58 -6.65 1.95
N ASP A 387 1.15 -5.96 2.93
CA ASP A 387 2.32 -6.44 3.66
C ASP A 387 2.31 -5.95 5.10
N GLY A 388 3.17 -6.56 5.92
CA GLY A 388 3.32 -6.25 7.33
C GLY A 388 3.86 -7.42 8.13
N ILE A 389 3.42 -7.52 9.36
CA ILE A 389 3.85 -8.56 10.30
C ILE A 389 2.65 -9.30 10.91
N ASP A 390 2.88 -10.53 11.29
CA ASP A 390 2.03 -11.35 12.16
C ASP A 390 2.67 -11.40 13.56
N LEU A 391 1.87 -11.47 14.62
CA LEU A 391 2.37 -11.50 16.01
C LEU A 391 3.12 -12.77 16.41
N THR A 392 3.19 -13.77 15.56
CA THR A 392 4.06 -14.95 15.80
C THR A 392 5.52 -14.73 15.43
N PRO A 393 6.06 -13.59 15.42
CA PRO A 393 6.61 -12.53 14.60
C PRO A 393 6.98 -12.98 13.18
N GLU A 394 5.97 -13.27 12.42
CA GLU A 394 6.13 -13.63 11.01
C GLU A 394 5.92 -12.42 10.11
N LEU A 395 6.90 -12.15 9.27
CA LEU A 395 6.74 -11.22 8.16
C LEU A 395 5.75 -11.81 7.17
N LEU A 396 4.81 -10.99 6.71
CA LEU A 396 3.71 -11.43 5.86
C LEU A 396 3.46 -10.45 4.72
N SER A 397 3.52 -10.93 3.48
CA SER A 397 3.07 -10.18 2.31
C SER A 397 2.13 -11.01 1.45
N ARG A 398 1.17 -10.35 0.81
CA ARG A 398 0.12 -10.94 -0.02
C ARG A 398 -0.05 -10.17 -1.30
N VAL A 399 -0.20 -10.87 -2.41
CA VAL A 399 -0.62 -10.30 -3.69
C VAL A 399 -1.67 -11.22 -4.32
N GLY A 400 -2.68 -10.68 -4.98
CA GLY A 400 -3.71 -11.52 -5.56
C GLY A 400 -4.86 -10.75 -6.16
N VAL A 401 -5.95 -11.45 -6.43
CA VAL A 401 -7.18 -10.90 -6.98
C VAL A 401 -8.33 -11.12 -6.01
N LEU A 402 -8.89 -10.05 -5.50
CA LEU A 402 -10.09 -10.05 -4.67
C LEU A 402 -11.29 -9.65 -5.53
N GLN A 403 -12.22 -10.56 -5.71
CA GLN A 403 -13.42 -10.36 -6.52
C GLN A 403 -14.64 -10.11 -5.64
N PHE A 404 -15.39 -9.08 -5.97
CA PHE A 404 -16.70 -8.75 -5.40
C PHE A 404 -17.79 -8.92 -6.45
N ASP A 405 -18.90 -9.60 -6.10
CA ASP A 405 -20.01 -9.87 -7.02
C ASP A 405 -21.03 -8.72 -7.16
N GLY A 406 -20.96 -7.72 -6.28
CA GLY A 406 -21.96 -6.65 -6.20
C GLY A 406 -23.23 -7.03 -5.43
N THR A 407 -23.27 -8.24 -4.80
CA THR A 407 -24.42 -8.76 -4.06
C THR A 407 -24.06 -9.33 -2.68
N GLN A 408 -22.90 -8.94 -2.12
CA GLN A 408 -22.33 -9.34 -0.83
C GLN A 408 -21.46 -10.60 -0.81
N LYS A 409 -21.10 -11.18 -1.96
CA LYS A 409 -20.14 -12.30 -1.99
C LYS A 409 -18.79 -11.84 -2.44
N ALA A 410 -17.75 -12.36 -1.80
CA ALA A 410 -16.35 -12.11 -2.13
C ALA A 410 -15.59 -13.43 -2.29
N VAL A 411 -14.60 -13.43 -3.19
CA VAL A 411 -13.62 -14.49 -3.32
C VAL A 411 -12.25 -13.88 -3.58
N VAL A 412 -11.22 -14.38 -2.92
CA VAL A 412 -9.83 -14.00 -3.18
C VAL A 412 -9.06 -15.20 -3.71
N THR A 413 -8.20 -14.96 -4.69
CA THR A 413 -7.11 -15.86 -5.09
C THR A 413 -5.81 -15.11 -4.82
N GLU A 414 -4.97 -15.63 -3.93
CA GLU A 414 -3.80 -14.92 -3.43
C GLU A 414 -2.54 -15.77 -3.41
N LEU A 415 -1.42 -15.13 -3.64
CA LEU A 415 -0.07 -15.61 -3.40
C LEU A 415 0.43 -14.95 -2.11
N ILE A 416 1.03 -15.76 -1.24
CA ILE A 416 1.48 -15.32 0.09
C ILE A 416 2.96 -15.62 0.21
N ASN A 417 3.72 -14.65 0.71
CA ASN A 417 5.06 -14.85 1.24
C ASN A 417 5.02 -14.64 2.75
N SER A 418 5.45 -15.65 3.49
CA SER A 418 5.51 -15.63 4.95
C SER A 418 6.85 -16.18 5.42
N SER A 419 7.44 -15.53 6.41
CA SER A 419 8.71 -15.98 7.00
C SER A 419 8.64 -17.35 7.69
N ALA A 420 7.42 -17.80 8.09
CA ALA A 420 7.21 -19.15 8.63
C ALA A 420 7.14 -20.24 7.55
N SER A 421 6.75 -19.86 6.34
CA SER A 421 6.62 -20.77 5.21
C SER A 421 7.71 -20.51 4.21
N LEU A 422 8.92 -21.00 4.49
CA LEU A 422 10.12 -20.84 3.66
C LEU A 422 10.07 -21.58 2.30
N SER A 423 8.89 -21.98 1.85
CA SER A 423 8.70 -22.57 0.53
C SER A 423 8.37 -21.48 -0.47
N GLY A 424 9.38 -20.96 -1.15
CA GLY A 424 9.21 -20.03 -2.27
C GLY A 424 8.17 -20.56 -3.27
N GLY A 425 7.23 -19.70 -3.65
CA GLY A 425 6.24 -20.01 -4.66
C GLY A 425 5.09 -20.88 -4.17
N GLN A 426 4.29 -20.40 -3.25
CA GLN A 426 3.03 -21.07 -2.89
C GLN A 426 2.06 -21.07 -4.08
N SER A 427 1.42 -22.20 -4.31
CA SER A 427 0.26 -22.24 -5.22
C SER A 427 -0.80 -21.28 -4.71
N PRO A 428 -1.50 -20.55 -5.60
CA PRO A 428 -2.52 -19.60 -5.18
C PRO A 428 -3.55 -20.27 -4.26
N GLY A 429 -3.74 -19.71 -3.07
CA GLY A 429 -4.84 -20.07 -2.17
C GLY A 429 -6.14 -19.40 -2.65
N THR A 430 -7.28 -20.09 -2.50
CA THR A 430 -8.59 -19.48 -2.78
C THR A 430 -9.44 -19.51 -1.53
N LEU A 431 -9.90 -18.32 -1.10
CA LEU A 431 -10.82 -18.17 0.02
C LEU A 431 -12.10 -17.49 -0.46
N SER A 432 -13.25 -17.93 0.02
CA SER A 432 -14.54 -17.37 -0.32
C SER A 432 -15.31 -16.93 0.92
N GLY A 433 -16.20 -15.94 0.76
CA GLY A 433 -16.98 -15.43 1.87
C GLY A 433 -17.94 -14.31 1.47
N SER A 434 -18.10 -13.35 2.37
CA SER A 434 -19.04 -12.27 2.20
C SER A 434 -18.41 -10.90 2.49
N TYR A 435 -19.05 -9.85 1.98
CA TYR A 435 -18.71 -8.48 2.30
C TYR A 435 -19.94 -7.60 2.48
N SER A 436 -19.77 -6.49 3.17
CA SER A 436 -20.77 -5.43 3.30
C SER A 436 -20.11 -4.08 3.02
N VAL A 437 -20.89 -3.08 2.62
CA VAL A 437 -20.41 -1.73 2.32
C VAL A 437 -21.29 -0.72 3.02
N SER A 438 -20.68 0.15 3.80
CA SER A 438 -21.32 1.30 4.44
C SER A 438 -21.31 2.53 3.52
N PRO A 439 -22.24 3.50 3.68
CA PRO A 439 -22.31 4.68 2.81
C PRO A 439 -21.03 5.50 2.73
N ASN A 440 -20.20 5.54 3.79
CA ASN A 440 -18.90 6.23 3.80
C ASN A 440 -17.77 5.46 3.09
N GLY A 441 -18.08 4.31 2.48
CA GLY A 441 -17.11 3.48 1.75
C GLY A 441 -16.42 2.42 2.59
N ARG A 442 -16.65 2.36 3.90
CA ARG A 442 -16.12 1.30 4.76
C ARG A 442 -16.78 -0.03 4.42
N SER A 443 -15.98 -1.02 4.10
CA SER A 443 -16.42 -2.37 3.76
C SER A 443 -15.81 -3.37 4.73
N LEU A 444 -16.65 -4.30 5.23
CA LEU A 444 -16.19 -5.45 6.02
C LEU A 444 -16.23 -6.66 5.12
N ILE A 445 -15.12 -7.40 5.07
CA ILE A 445 -14.93 -8.59 4.25
C ILE A 445 -14.56 -9.73 5.17
N SER A 446 -15.31 -10.83 5.11
CA SER A 446 -15.06 -12.03 5.91
C SER A 446 -14.94 -13.24 4.99
N LEU A 447 -13.76 -13.81 4.92
CA LEU A 447 -13.42 -14.93 4.05
C LEU A 447 -13.17 -16.20 4.89
N ASN A 448 -13.50 -17.37 4.34
CA ASN A 448 -13.31 -18.67 4.94
C ASN A 448 -13.79 -18.72 6.42
N SER A 449 -15.06 -18.33 6.64
CA SER A 449 -15.69 -18.28 7.97
C SER A 449 -14.92 -17.45 9.01
N GLY A 450 -14.25 -16.35 8.56
CA GLY A 450 -13.53 -15.43 9.45
C GLY A 450 -12.05 -15.76 9.66
N SER A 451 -11.49 -16.73 8.94
CA SER A 451 -10.04 -16.96 8.98
C SER A 451 -9.24 -15.81 8.39
N LEU A 452 -9.82 -15.06 7.46
CA LEU A 452 -9.31 -13.80 6.95
C LEU A 452 -10.42 -12.74 6.99
N ASN A 453 -10.29 -11.78 7.88
CA ASN A 453 -11.16 -10.61 7.97
C ASN A 453 -10.38 -9.38 7.49
N LEU A 454 -10.99 -8.61 6.60
CA LEU A 454 -10.42 -7.41 6.03
C LEU A 454 -11.38 -6.23 6.18
N VAL A 455 -10.83 -5.04 6.35
CA VAL A 455 -11.54 -3.77 6.24
C VAL A 455 -11.01 -3.02 5.04
N PHE A 456 -11.91 -2.51 4.21
CA PHE A 456 -11.57 -1.74 3.04
C PHE A 456 -12.30 -0.41 3.05
N TYR A 457 -11.58 0.68 2.76
CA TYR A 457 -12.17 2.02 2.59
C TYR A 457 -12.04 2.44 1.12
N ALA A 458 -13.18 2.55 0.47
CA ALA A 458 -13.24 2.91 -0.94
C ALA A 458 -12.90 4.39 -1.17
N VAL A 459 -11.94 4.66 -2.03
CA VAL A 459 -11.71 5.97 -2.65
C VAL A 459 -12.73 6.17 -3.78
N SER A 460 -12.96 5.08 -4.52
CA SER A 460 -13.90 5.02 -5.65
C SER A 460 -14.48 3.61 -5.76
N GLY A 461 -15.34 3.38 -6.74
CA GLY A 461 -15.75 2.02 -7.11
C GLY A 461 -14.62 1.14 -7.66
N SER A 462 -13.44 1.71 -7.87
CA SER A 462 -12.30 1.03 -8.50
C SER A 462 -11.00 1.05 -7.68
N SER A 463 -10.97 1.68 -6.51
CA SER A 463 -9.74 1.76 -5.70
C SER A 463 -10.03 2.06 -4.23
N GLY A 464 -9.08 1.73 -3.35
CA GLY A 464 -9.11 2.10 -1.94
C GLY A 464 -8.03 1.42 -1.12
N TYR A 465 -8.10 1.61 0.18
CA TYR A 465 -7.14 1.15 1.18
C TYR A 465 -7.70 -0.04 1.96
N ILE A 466 -6.85 -1.01 2.27
CA ILE A 466 -7.25 -2.26 2.92
C ILE A 466 -6.36 -2.56 4.13
N LEU A 467 -6.97 -3.13 5.17
CA LEU A 467 -6.34 -3.53 6.43
C LEU A 467 -6.83 -4.92 6.82
N GLN A 468 -5.95 -5.79 7.30
CA GLN A 468 -6.36 -7.05 7.92
C GLN A 468 -6.89 -6.78 9.34
N ALA A 469 -8.09 -7.28 9.63
CA ALA A 469 -8.80 -7.05 10.88
C ALA A 469 -8.75 -8.25 11.85
N ASN A 470 -7.95 -9.27 11.54
CA ASN A 470 -7.71 -10.37 12.47
C ASN A 470 -6.70 -9.94 13.54
N SER A 471 -7.02 -10.18 14.82
CA SER A 471 -6.04 -9.99 15.88
C SER A 471 -4.79 -10.83 15.61
N GLY A 472 -3.64 -10.24 15.80
CA GLY A 472 -2.36 -10.91 15.57
C GLY A 472 -1.68 -10.59 14.25
N ALA A 473 -2.35 -9.93 13.29
CA ALA A 473 -1.72 -9.59 12.02
C ALA A 473 -1.84 -8.08 11.74
N ILE A 474 -0.72 -7.42 11.53
CA ILE A 474 -0.64 -6.00 11.22
C ILE A 474 -0.27 -5.88 9.74
N THR A 475 -1.22 -6.14 8.84
CA THR A 475 -1.00 -6.02 7.40
C THR A 475 -1.98 -5.03 6.79
N SER A 476 -1.47 -4.19 5.91
CA SER A 476 -2.27 -3.19 5.19
C SER A 476 -1.79 -3.04 3.75
N GLY A 477 -2.59 -2.39 2.92
CA GLY A 477 -2.24 -2.20 1.53
C GLY A 477 -3.33 -1.52 0.71
N THR A 478 -3.42 -1.89 -0.56
CA THR A 478 -4.36 -1.29 -1.51
C THR A 478 -5.14 -2.34 -2.30
N LEU A 479 -6.35 -1.94 -2.71
CA LEU A 479 -7.15 -2.62 -3.73
C LEU A 479 -7.33 -1.69 -4.92
N ASN A 480 -7.10 -2.21 -6.13
CA ASN A 480 -7.28 -1.49 -7.37
C ASN A 480 -7.99 -2.38 -8.40
N LEU A 481 -9.09 -1.89 -9.00
CA LEU A 481 -9.85 -2.63 -10.00
C LEU A 481 -8.95 -2.96 -11.20
N GLN A 482 -8.91 -4.22 -11.60
CA GLN A 482 -8.16 -4.67 -12.77
C GLN A 482 -8.77 -4.14 -14.07
N GLN A 483 -7.91 -3.67 -14.99
CA GLN A 483 -8.29 -3.06 -16.26
C GLN A 483 -7.52 -3.65 -17.43
#